data_63c733c402ad2e10c56dd69b9bdab42a
#
_entry.id   63c733c402ad2e10c56dd69b9bdab42a
#
_cell.length_a   1.000
_cell.length_b   1.000
_cell.length_c   1.000
_cell.angle_alpha   90.00
_cell.angle_beta   90.00
_cell.angle_gamma   90.00
#
_symmetry.space_group_name_H-M   'P 1'
#
loop_
_entity.id
_entity.type
_entity.pdbx_description
1 polymer ?
#
loop_
_entity_poly.entity_id
_entity_poly.type
_entity_poly.pdbx_seq_one_letter_code
_entity_poly.pdbx_strand_id
1 'polypeptide(L)'
;VSRTMSKAFAFAGVRLGYLAADSIVVDALQLVRLPYHLGSLTQAAAEVALDFKSELLATVAEIINQRKLVANELEALGLNVLPSSANFLLFGGFNANAQTVWEKLLNAGVLIRDVGLPGYLRVTIGTAAENRDFLNALKVVLKS
;
A
#
# COMPACT_ATOMS: atom_id res chain seq x y z
N VAL A 1 13.62 -13.22 9.11
CA VAL A 1 13.09 -11.93 8.67
C VAL A 1 12.91 -11.97 7.17
N SER A 2 11.71 -11.66 6.66
CA SER A 2 11.47 -11.50 5.21
C SER A 2 11.16 -10.04 4.89
N ARG A 3 11.58 -9.58 3.72
CA ARG A 3 11.33 -8.23 3.21
C ARG A 3 11.02 -8.26 1.72
N THR A 4 10.20 -7.33 1.28
CA THR A 4 9.94 -7.08 -0.13
C THR A 4 10.46 -5.70 -0.52
N MET A 5 10.97 -5.58 -1.72
CA MET A 5 11.34 -4.28 -2.30
C MET A 5 10.17 -3.65 -3.09
N SER A 6 9.04 -4.34 -3.18
CA SER A 6 7.88 -3.93 -3.98
C SER A 6 7.25 -2.59 -3.55
N LYS A 7 7.39 -2.17 -2.28
CA LYS A 7 6.76 -0.96 -1.74
C LYS A 7 7.78 0.14 -1.47
N ALA A 8 8.63 -0.04 -0.46
CA ALA A 8 9.61 0.96 -0.06
C ALA A 8 10.61 1.35 -1.17
N PHE A 9 10.92 0.43 -2.07
CA PHE A 9 11.81 0.65 -3.22
C PHE A 9 11.07 0.80 -4.56
N ALA A 10 9.74 0.93 -4.56
CA ALA A 10 8.91 1.03 -5.76
C ALA A 10 9.09 -0.13 -6.78
N PHE A 11 9.56 -1.30 -6.34
CA PHE A 11 9.91 -2.44 -7.17
C PHE A 11 8.78 -3.47 -7.35
N ALA A 12 7.54 -3.04 -7.35
CA ALA A 12 6.41 -3.96 -7.48
C ALA A 12 6.47 -4.81 -8.76
N GLY A 13 6.85 -4.20 -9.89
CA GLY A 13 7.00 -4.87 -11.19
C GLY A 13 8.24 -5.75 -11.30
N VAL A 14 9.28 -5.48 -10.52
CA VAL A 14 10.57 -6.20 -10.55
C VAL A 14 10.51 -7.55 -9.83
N ARG A 15 9.51 -7.77 -8.96
CA ARG A 15 9.26 -9.02 -8.24
C ARG A 15 10.41 -9.47 -7.35
N LEU A 16 10.98 -8.56 -6.56
CA LEU A 16 12.13 -8.81 -5.70
C LEU A 16 11.78 -8.72 -4.21
N GLY A 17 12.34 -9.62 -3.44
CA GLY A 17 12.36 -9.64 -1.99
C GLY A 17 13.54 -10.45 -1.49
N TYR A 18 13.78 -10.44 -0.19
CA TYR A 18 14.83 -11.24 0.41
C TYR A 18 14.40 -11.84 1.75
N LEU A 19 15.07 -12.89 2.13
CA LEU A 19 14.94 -13.54 3.43
C LEU A 19 16.31 -13.53 4.13
N ALA A 20 16.31 -13.17 5.40
CA ALA A 20 17.44 -13.35 6.32
C ALA A 20 17.00 -14.31 7.43
N ALA A 21 17.61 -15.49 7.48
CA ALA A 21 17.27 -16.57 8.41
C ALA A 21 18.53 -17.39 8.75
N ASP A 22 18.38 -18.32 9.69
CA ASP A 22 19.39 -19.34 9.96
C ASP A 22 19.72 -20.15 8.69
N SER A 23 20.98 -20.62 8.56
CA SER A 23 21.44 -21.36 7.39
C SER A 23 20.60 -22.60 7.10
N ILE A 24 20.14 -23.32 8.13
CA ILE A 24 19.28 -24.49 7.96
C ILE A 24 17.99 -24.15 7.20
N VAL A 25 17.40 -22.99 7.50
CA VAL A 25 16.19 -22.50 6.80
C VAL A 25 16.52 -22.08 5.38
N VAL A 26 17.63 -21.39 5.18
CA VAL A 26 18.09 -20.96 3.84
C VAL A 26 18.38 -22.19 2.98
N ASP A 27 19.07 -23.19 3.49
CA ASP A 27 19.41 -24.42 2.77
C ASP A 27 18.14 -25.21 2.39
N ALA A 28 17.16 -25.32 3.28
CA ALA A 28 15.87 -25.93 2.97
C ALA A 28 15.14 -25.19 1.83
N LEU A 29 15.18 -23.86 1.81
CA LEU A 29 14.58 -23.06 0.74
C LEU A 29 15.31 -23.22 -0.59
N GLN A 30 16.64 -23.44 -0.59
CA GLN A 30 17.42 -23.71 -1.80
C GLN A 30 16.94 -24.99 -2.51
N LEU A 31 16.47 -25.99 -1.75
CA LEU A 31 15.98 -27.25 -2.33
C LEU A 31 14.64 -27.11 -3.06
N VAL A 32 13.82 -26.14 -2.67
CA VAL A 32 12.46 -25.98 -3.23
C VAL A 32 12.30 -24.78 -4.17
N ARG A 33 13.30 -23.88 -4.21
CA ARG A 33 13.24 -22.72 -5.13
C ARG A 33 13.42 -23.18 -6.57
N LEU A 34 12.76 -22.47 -7.49
CA LEU A 34 12.96 -22.70 -8.92
C LEU A 34 14.37 -22.31 -9.35
N PRO A 35 15.00 -23.07 -10.28
CA PRO A 35 16.21 -22.64 -10.96
C PRO A 35 15.96 -21.31 -11.68
N TYR A 36 16.97 -20.45 -11.71
CA TYR A 36 16.89 -19.14 -12.40
C TYR A 36 15.67 -18.28 -12.02
N HIS A 37 15.20 -18.42 -10.76
CA HIS A 37 14.02 -17.74 -10.25
C HIS A 37 14.14 -16.20 -10.24
N LEU A 38 15.35 -15.68 -10.38
CA LEU A 38 15.65 -14.25 -10.38
C LEU A 38 16.51 -13.89 -11.59
N GLY A 39 15.97 -13.06 -12.49
CA GLY A 39 16.67 -12.61 -13.70
C GLY A 39 17.85 -11.68 -13.39
N SER A 40 18.87 -11.67 -14.22
CA SER A 40 20.05 -10.81 -14.07
C SER A 40 19.71 -9.32 -14.09
N LEU A 41 18.76 -8.90 -14.92
CA LEU A 41 18.30 -7.51 -14.96
C LEU A 41 17.63 -7.09 -13.62
N THR A 42 16.88 -7.98 -13.01
CA THR A 42 16.28 -7.75 -11.68
C THR A 42 17.36 -7.57 -10.62
N GLN A 43 18.40 -8.38 -10.66
CA GLN A 43 19.54 -8.29 -9.72
C GLN A 43 20.29 -6.99 -9.90
N ALA A 44 20.68 -6.64 -11.14
CA ALA A 44 21.36 -5.40 -11.45
C ALA A 44 20.54 -4.15 -11.04
N ALA A 45 19.22 -4.16 -11.32
CA ALA A 45 18.35 -3.07 -10.90
C ALA A 45 18.27 -2.95 -9.38
N ALA A 46 18.29 -4.06 -8.65
CA ALA A 46 18.27 -4.05 -7.20
C ALA A 46 19.56 -3.49 -6.59
N GLU A 47 20.72 -3.85 -7.14
CA GLU A 47 22.02 -3.31 -6.71
C GLU A 47 22.05 -1.78 -6.89
N VAL A 48 21.68 -1.28 -8.07
CA VAL A 48 21.60 0.15 -8.34
C VAL A 48 20.58 0.85 -7.41
N ALA A 49 19.43 0.23 -7.11
CA ALA A 49 18.45 0.83 -6.21
C ALA A 49 18.96 1.06 -4.78
N LEU A 50 19.94 0.28 -4.33
CA LEU A 50 20.55 0.48 -3.01
C LEU A 50 21.39 1.77 -2.95
N ASP A 51 21.93 2.24 -4.07
CA ASP A 51 22.63 3.52 -4.14
C ASP A 51 21.69 4.72 -3.95
N PHE A 52 20.40 4.54 -4.31
CA PHE A 52 19.33 5.53 -4.16
C PHE A 52 18.48 5.33 -2.90
N LYS A 53 18.96 4.58 -1.92
CA LYS A 53 18.19 4.26 -0.71
C LYS A 53 17.70 5.50 0.06
N SER A 54 18.49 6.58 0.05
CA SER A 54 18.14 7.80 0.78
C SER A 54 16.90 8.48 0.20
N GLU A 55 16.83 8.60 -1.12
CA GLU A 55 15.69 9.16 -1.85
C GLU A 55 14.44 8.28 -1.71
N LEU A 56 14.62 6.98 -1.84
CA LEU A 56 13.52 6.02 -1.69
C LEU A 56 12.95 5.99 -0.27
N LEU A 57 13.81 6.08 0.75
CA LEU A 57 13.37 6.16 2.15
C LEU A 57 12.74 7.52 2.49
N ALA A 58 13.14 8.61 1.85
CA ALA A 58 12.45 9.90 1.98
C ALA A 58 10.98 9.81 1.48
N THR A 59 10.75 9.10 0.37
CA THR A 59 9.38 8.81 -0.11
C THR A 59 8.58 8.00 0.91
N VAL A 60 9.20 7.03 1.59
CA VAL A 60 8.55 6.27 2.67
C VAL A 60 8.15 7.18 3.83
N ALA A 61 9.01 8.13 4.23
CA ALA A 61 8.71 9.09 5.28
C ALA A 61 7.49 9.95 4.92
N GLU A 62 7.40 10.40 3.67
CA GLU A 62 6.25 11.16 3.17
C GLU A 62 4.96 10.30 3.20
N ILE A 63 5.01 9.05 2.75
CA ILE A 63 3.86 8.13 2.83
C ILE A 63 3.39 7.97 4.28
N ILE A 64 4.30 7.87 5.24
CA ILE A 64 3.96 7.76 6.67
C ILE A 64 3.23 9.02 7.15
N ASN A 65 3.70 10.20 6.76
CA ASN A 65 3.07 11.48 7.11
C ASN A 65 1.68 11.59 6.48
N GLN A 66 1.57 11.35 5.19
CA GLN A 66 0.31 11.39 4.45
C GLN A 66 -0.69 10.37 5.01
N ARG A 67 -0.24 9.16 5.40
CA ARG A 67 -1.10 8.16 6.02
C ARG A 67 -1.73 8.67 7.31
N LYS A 68 -0.97 9.36 8.17
CA LYS A 68 -1.49 9.96 9.39
C LYS A 68 -2.53 11.04 9.11
N LEU A 69 -2.25 11.91 8.14
CA LEU A 69 -3.17 12.97 7.74
C LEU A 69 -4.49 12.38 7.20
N VAL A 70 -4.42 11.41 6.31
CA VAL A 70 -5.61 10.76 5.74
C VAL A 70 -6.39 10.01 6.84
N ALA A 71 -5.72 9.32 7.76
CA ALA A 71 -6.39 8.64 8.86
C ALA A 71 -7.18 9.62 9.73
N ASN A 72 -6.56 10.73 10.15
CA ASN A 72 -7.22 11.75 10.95
C ASN A 72 -8.44 12.38 10.23
N GLU A 73 -8.33 12.65 8.93
CA GLU A 73 -9.43 13.16 8.13
C GLU A 73 -10.60 12.17 8.02
N LEU A 74 -10.30 10.87 7.84
CA LEU A 74 -11.32 9.82 7.82
C LEU A 74 -12.04 9.69 9.19
N GLU A 75 -11.29 9.74 10.29
CA GLU A 75 -11.83 9.72 11.64
C GLU A 75 -12.69 10.97 11.92
N ALA A 76 -12.27 12.14 11.45
CA ALA A 76 -13.05 13.38 11.56
C ALA A 76 -14.37 13.33 10.76
N LEU A 77 -14.45 12.48 9.74
CA LEU A 77 -15.70 12.19 9.01
C LEU A 77 -16.60 11.16 9.74
N GLY A 78 -16.22 10.70 10.92
CA GLY A 78 -16.94 9.70 11.70
C GLY A 78 -16.71 8.25 11.24
N LEU A 79 -15.69 8.01 10.41
CA LEU A 79 -15.37 6.69 9.92
C LEU A 79 -14.43 5.95 10.88
N ASN A 80 -14.53 4.64 10.90
CA ASN A 80 -13.66 3.75 11.66
C ASN A 80 -12.42 3.42 10.83
N VAL A 81 -11.23 3.81 11.31
CA VAL A 81 -9.96 3.55 10.64
C VAL A 81 -9.15 2.54 11.43
N LEU A 82 -8.76 1.43 10.80
CA LEU A 82 -7.94 0.42 11.44
C LEU A 82 -6.45 0.86 11.50
N PRO A 83 -5.76 0.64 12.62
CA PRO A 83 -4.34 0.94 12.73
C PRO A 83 -3.52 0.31 11.60
N SER A 84 -2.61 1.09 11.01
CA SER A 84 -1.81 0.62 9.87
C SER A 84 -0.35 1.03 9.98
N SER A 85 0.54 0.10 9.68
CA SER A 85 1.97 0.35 9.40
C SER A 85 2.32 0.14 7.93
N ALA A 86 1.30 -0.05 7.06
CA ALA A 86 1.46 -0.25 5.63
C ALA A 86 1.34 1.08 4.85
N ASN A 87 1.40 0.98 3.52
CA ASN A 87 1.15 2.10 2.61
C ASN A 87 -0.33 2.27 2.24
N PHE A 88 -1.24 1.75 3.05
CA PHE A 88 -2.68 1.86 2.86
C PHE A 88 -3.40 1.93 4.21
N LEU A 89 -4.65 2.38 4.16
CA LEU A 89 -5.60 2.33 5.28
C LEU A 89 -6.77 1.44 4.92
N LEU A 90 -7.25 0.68 5.91
CA LEU A 90 -8.53 -0.01 5.88
C LEU A 90 -9.51 0.78 6.74
N PHE A 91 -10.64 1.18 6.18
CA PHE A 91 -11.59 2.07 6.84
C PHE A 91 -13.03 1.65 6.51
N GLY A 92 -13.94 1.97 7.42
CA GLY A 92 -15.36 1.58 7.34
C GLY A 92 -16.22 2.44 8.25
N GLY A 93 -17.38 1.91 8.64
CA GLY A 93 -18.33 2.68 9.46
C GLY A 93 -19.25 3.58 8.62
N PHE A 94 -19.47 3.22 7.36
CA PHE A 94 -20.37 3.93 6.45
C PHE A 94 -21.84 3.74 6.89
N ASN A 95 -22.67 4.78 6.74
CA ASN A 95 -24.12 4.68 6.88
C ASN A 95 -24.77 3.90 5.70
N ALA A 96 -24.08 3.85 4.56
CA ALA A 96 -24.47 3.09 3.37
C ALA A 96 -23.67 1.79 3.26
N ASN A 97 -24.06 0.92 2.32
CA ASN A 97 -23.26 -0.25 1.98
C ASN A 97 -21.88 0.19 1.42
N ALA A 98 -20.79 -0.45 1.86
CA ALA A 98 -19.44 -0.14 1.42
C ALA A 98 -19.26 -0.26 -0.10
N GLN A 99 -19.91 -1.24 -0.73
CA GLN A 99 -19.91 -1.37 -2.19
C GLN A 99 -20.54 -0.15 -2.88
N THR A 100 -21.65 0.37 -2.36
CA THR A 100 -22.28 1.58 -2.89
C THR A 100 -21.36 2.79 -2.78
N VAL A 101 -20.63 2.93 -1.64
CA VAL A 101 -19.64 3.99 -1.47
C VAL A 101 -18.51 3.83 -2.48
N TRP A 102 -18.02 2.61 -2.69
CA TRP A 102 -16.99 2.31 -3.67
C TRP A 102 -17.42 2.67 -5.10
N GLU A 103 -18.62 2.26 -5.51
CA GLU A 103 -19.18 2.57 -6.85
C GLU A 103 -19.34 4.07 -7.08
N LYS A 104 -19.82 4.83 -6.07
CA LYS A 104 -19.92 6.28 -6.15
C LYS A 104 -18.54 6.95 -6.28
N LEU A 105 -17.53 6.48 -5.55
CA LEU A 105 -16.14 6.97 -5.68
C LEU A 105 -15.59 6.67 -7.07
N LEU A 106 -15.81 5.46 -7.59
CA LEU A 106 -15.38 5.07 -8.93
C LEU A 106 -16.01 5.99 -9.99
N ASN A 107 -17.31 6.26 -9.88
CA ASN A 107 -18.03 7.16 -10.77
C ASN A 107 -17.54 8.63 -10.66
N ALA A 108 -17.01 9.01 -9.50
CA ALA A 108 -16.35 10.30 -9.28
C ALA A 108 -14.88 10.33 -9.77
N GLY A 109 -14.39 9.27 -10.42
CA GLY A 109 -13.03 9.16 -10.94
C GLY A 109 -11.99 8.76 -9.88
N VAL A 110 -12.40 8.30 -8.70
CA VAL A 110 -11.50 7.89 -7.61
C VAL A 110 -11.54 6.39 -7.43
N LEU A 111 -10.46 5.71 -7.83
CA LEU A 111 -10.33 4.26 -7.71
C LEU A 111 -9.65 3.88 -6.39
N ILE A 112 -10.42 3.29 -5.48
CA ILE A 112 -9.93 2.62 -4.28
C ILE A 112 -10.26 1.12 -4.36
N ARG A 113 -9.92 0.34 -3.36
CA ARG A 113 -10.11 -1.11 -3.40
C ARG A 113 -11.22 -1.57 -2.47
N ASP A 114 -12.18 -2.29 -3.02
CA ASP A 114 -13.01 -3.23 -2.27
C ASP A 114 -12.17 -4.50 -2.03
N VAL A 115 -12.02 -4.89 -0.76
CA VAL A 115 -11.22 -6.05 -0.35
C VAL A 115 -12.09 -7.27 -0.02
N GLY A 116 -13.41 -7.17 -0.23
CA GLY A 116 -14.36 -8.23 0.10
C GLY A 116 -14.62 -8.40 1.62
N LEU A 117 -14.19 -7.42 2.44
CA LEU A 117 -14.50 -7.39 3.87
C LEU A 117 -15.76 -6.55 4.09
N PRO A 118 -16.85 -7.14 4.60
CA PRO A 118 -18.10 -6.41 4.76
C PRO A 118 -17.96 -5.12 5.57
N GLY A 119 -18.43 -4.01 5.01
CA GLY A 119 -18.43 -2.70 5.65
C GLY A 119 -17.08 -1.96 5.59
N TYR A 120 -16.05 -2.50 4.93
CA TYR A 120 -14.73 -1.88 4.83
C TYR A 120 -14.25 -1.70 3.39
N LEU A 121 -13.52 -0.61 3.17
CA LEU A 121 -12.80 -0.30 1.94
C LEU A 121 -11.33 -0.02 2.24
N ARG A 122 -10.46 -0.16 1.26
CA ARG A 122 -9.03 0.10 1.39
C ARG A 122 -8.57 1.20 0.44
N VAL A 123 -7.97 2.25 0.99
CA VAL A 123 -7.31 3.30 0.21
C VAL A 123 -5.79 3.15 0.30
N THR A 124 -5.11 3.18 -0.83
CA THR A 124 -3.64 3.29 -0.87
C THR A 124 -3.25 4.74 -0.73
N ILE A 125 -2.26 5.02 0.10
CA ILE A 125 -1.76 6.38 0.31
C ILE A 125 -0.93 6.78 -0.91
N GLY A 126 -1.36 7.87 -1.53
CA GLY A 126 -0.71 8.50 -2.68
C GLY A 126 0.01 9.79 -2.30
N THR A 127 0.22 10.63 -3.28
CA THR A 127 0.70 12.01 -3.10
C THR A 127 -0.30 12.87 -2.32
N ALA A 128 0.13 14.00 -1.80
CA ALA A 128 -0.75 14.94 -1.12
C ALA A 128 -1.93 15.43 -1.99
N ALA A 129 -1.74 15.53 -3.31
CA ALA A 129 -2.80 15.88 -4.26
C ALA A 129 -3.82 14.75 -4.40
N GLU A 130 -3.37 13.52 -4.68
CA GLU A 130 -4.24 12.35 -4.80
C GLU A 130 -5.04 12.08 -3.52
N ASN A 131 -4.41 12.22 -2.36
CA ASN A 131 -5.09 12.07 -1.07
C ASN A 131 -6.17 13.14 -0.86
N ARG A 132 -5.93 14.40 -1.26
CA ARG A 132 -6.96 15.46 -1.21
C ARG A 132 -8.13 15.16 -2.14
N ASP A 133 -7.85 14.72 -3.36
CA ASP A 133 -8.89 14.40 -4.34
C ASP A 133 -9.76 13.25 -3.84
N PHE A 134 -9.15 12.20 -3.28
CA PHE A 134 -9.86 11.12 -2.61
C PHE A 134 -10.76 11.63 -1.47
N LEU A 135 -10.21 12.41 -0.54
CA LEU A 135 -10.96 12.93 0.62
C LEU A 135 -12.10 13.85 0.20
N ASN A 136 -11.89 14.70 -0.81
CA ASN A 136 -12.92 15.57 -1.34
C ASN A 136 -14.07 14.78 -1.98
N ALA A 137 -13.75 13.78 -2.81
CA ALA A 137 -14.74 12.90 -3.42
C ALA A 137 -15.52 12.12 -2.34
N LEU A 138 -14.82 11.58 -1.34
CA LEU A 138 -15.45 10.84 -0.25
C LEU A 138 -16.40 11.73 0.56
N LYS A 139 -16.02 12.99 0.88
CA LYS A 139 -16.90 13.95 1.57
C LYS A 139 -18.21 14.20 0.81
N VAL A 140 -18.18 14.22 -0.52
CA VAL A 140 -19.39 14.37 -1.36
C VAL A 140 -20.23 13.09 -1.32
N VAL A 141 -19.58 11.94 -1.51
CA VAL A 141 -20.24 10.62 -1.54
C VAL A 141 -20.95 10.29 -0.24
N LEU A 142 -20.35 10.65 0.91
CA LEU A 142 -20.96 10.38 2.23
C LEU A 142 -22.18 11.25 2.55
N LYS A 143 -22.40 12.37 1.83
CA LYS A 143 -23.55 13.28 1.99
C LYS A 143 -24.71 12.93 1.05
N SER A 144 -24.47 12.09 0.05
CA SER A 144 -25.42 11.67 -0.99
C SER A 144 -26.06 10.32 -0.67
#